data_e19f196892a184b8a657992269fb644e
#
_entry.id   e19f196892a184b8a657992269fb644e
#
_cell.length_a   1.000
_cell.length_b   1.000
_cell.length_c   1.000
_cell.angle_alpha   90.00
_cell.angle_beta   90.00
_cell.angle_gamma   90.00
#
_symmetry.space_group_name_H-M   'P 1'
#
loop_
_entity.id
_entity.type
_entity.pdbx_description
1 polymer ?
#
loop_
_entity_poly.entity_id
_entity_poly.type
_entity_poly.pdbx_seq_one_letter_code
_entity_poly.pdbx_strand_id
1 'polypeptide(L)'
;MRLPHPLPFARRVVALGVVTALAACSTLPPYSPPTVAVPTHYAGAPAAQPGWQVAAPADAASRGAWWTVFNDADLNALEARVDVSNQTVKKAVADLEQARAMVDYQHAGFLPTVTAGVAQSRSRISRNKLGSSLAGKTTSDHQVGVAASWEPDVFGRVRDAVAGAQANADASAADLQAVKLSVTAELATDYFALRSLDTQKQLLDDTVRAYADALKLLKQQLAAGAIDASAVAQAETQLEATRTQDTDIDASRAQLQHAIATLVGENASTFALPARVQAFDVPAIPAGVPSQLLERRPDIAAAERRVAAANAQIGEARAAFFPDLVLSASAGLESGFFMPWLTAPSLFWSLGPQLVGTLFDGGRRSATLRGAHAQYDGEVAGYRQTVLSAFQQVEDQLSALDALASEAASQQRATDAAALSLRLTTNRFNAGAVSYLDVVTAQTIALTNRRQADEIAARRMEASVGLLKALGGGWHAGADITAWAAGSGTAIKTQGS
;
A
#
# COMPACT_ATOMS: atom_id res chain seq x y z
N MET A 1 -75.28 29.00 -0.08
CA MET A 1 -74.76 27.83 -0.74
C MET A 1 -73.28 27.75 -0.36
N ARG A 2 -72.85 26.85 0.57
CA ARG A 2 -71.50 26.73 1.05
C ARG A 2 -70.79 25.62 0.24
N LEU A 3 -69.74 25.94 -0.48
CA LEU A 3 -68.88 24.98 -1.20
C LEU A 3 -68.13 24.07 -0.20
N PRO A 4 -68.08 22.77 -0.39
CA PRO A 4 -67.40 21.86 0.49
C PRO A 4 -65.89 22.03 0.35
N HIS A 5 -65.15 22.15 1.48
CA HIS A 5 -63.69 22.15 1.53
C HIS A 5 -63.17 20.79 1.08
N PRO A 6 -62.18 20.69 0.18
CA PRO A 6 -61.61 19.41 -0.21
C PRO A 6 -60.84 18.81 0.97
N LEU A 7 -61.09 17.54 1.18
CA LEU A 7 -60.68 16.68 2.28
C LEU A 7 -59.14 16.72 2.56
N PRO A 8 -58.72 16.72 3.83
CA PRO A 8 -57.31 16.64 4.25
C PRO A 8 -56.65 15.33 3.82
N PHE A 9 -57.40 14.32 3.40
CA PHE A 9 -56.93 13.02 2.94
C PHE A 9 -56.25 13.12 1.58
N ALA A 10 -56.76 13.86 0.62
CA ALA A 10 -56.13 14.04 -0.71
C ALA A 10 -54.77 14.74 -0.62
N ARG A 11 -54.58 15.70 0.29
CA ARG A 11 -53.29 16.37 0.54
C ARG A 11 -52.26 15.41 1.14
N ARG A 12 -52.65 14.49 2.02
CA ARG A 12 -51.78 13.49 2.62
C ARG A 12 -51.37 12.41 1.61
N VAL A 13 -52.26 11.98 0.74
CA VAL A 13 -51.97 10.99 -0.31
C VAL A 13 -51.02 11.60 -1.38
N VAL A 14 -51.22 12.85 -1.78
CA VAL A 14 -50.32 13.56 -2.70
C VAL A 14 -48.96 13.78 -2.06
N ALA A 15 -48.91 14.19 -0.78
CA ALA A 15 -47.64 14.36 -0.07
C ALA A 15 -46.90 13.01 0.09
N LEU A 16 -47.60 11.93 0.39
CA LEU A 16 -47.03 10.58 0.49
C LEU A 16 -46.56 10.07 -0.89
N GLY A 17 -47.32 10.33 -1.95
CA GLY A 17 -46.93 9.99 -3.33
C GLY A 17 -45.70 10.77 -3.82
N VAL A 18 -45.55 12.04 -3.44
CA VAL A 18 -44.37 12.85 -3.75
C VAL A 18 -43.15 12.36 -2.96
N VAL A 19 -43.30 12.01 -1.68
CA VAL A 19 -42.20 11.48 -0.86
C VAL A 19 -41.75 10.11 -1.35
N THR A 20 -42.65 9.23 -1.77
CA THR A 20 -42.28 7.92 -2.35
C THR A 20 -41.66 8.05 -3.75
N ALA A 21 -42.08 9.00 -4.56
CA ALA A 21 -41.47 9.28 -5.86
C ALA A 21 -40.08 9.89 -5.72
N LEU A 22 -39.83 10.71 -4.70
CA LEU A 22 -38.52 11.28 -4.39
C LEU A 22 -37.53 10.23 -3.82
N ALA A 23 -38.00 9.21 -3.11
CA ALA A 23 -37.18 8.14 -2.57
C ALA A 23 -36.70 7.13 -3.64
N ALA A 24 -37.30 7.12 -4.82
CA ALA A 24 -37.00 6.16 -5.89
C ALA A 24 -35.95 6.63 -6.91
N CYS A 25 -35.44 7.86 -6.81
CA CYS A 25 -34.49 8.44 -7.76
C CYS A 25 -33.05 8.34 -7.26
N SER A 26 -32.51 7.12 -7.07
CA SER A 26 -31.07 6.95 -6.96
C SER A 26 -30.45 6.93 -8.37
N THR A 27 -29.51 7.82 -8.64
CA THR A 27 -28.74 7.88 -9.90
C THR A 27 -27.55 6.93 -9.88
N LEU A 28 -27.16 6.45 -8.68
CA LEU A 28 -26.05 5.52 -8.50
C LEU A 28 -26.40 4.14 -9.07
N PRO A 29 -25.60 3.60 -10.01
CA PRO A 29 -25.75 2.21 -10.42
C PRO A 29 -25.50 1.27 -9.24
N PRO A 30 -26.24 0.15 -9.13
CA PRO A 30 -25.95 -0.84 -8.09
C PRO A 30 -24.51 -1.35 -8.28
N TYR A 31 -23.71 -1.21 -7.23
CA TYR A 31 -22.33 -1.70 -7.25
C TYR A 31 -22.27 -3.19 -6.91
N SER A 32 -21.51 -3.92 -7.68
CA SER A 32 -21.05 -5.28 -7.34
C SER A 32 -19.57 -5.41 -7.69
N PRO A 33 -18.75 -6.04 -6.83
CA PRO A 33 -17.35 -6.25 -7.14
C PRO A 33 -17.17 -6.97 -8.48
N PRO A 34 -16.20 -6.56 -9.31
CA PRO A 34 -15.95 -7.23 -10.59
C PRO A 34 -15.53 -8.69 -10.39
N THR A 35 -16.07 -9.58 -11.19
CA THR A 35 -15.70 -10.99 -11.15
C THR A 35 -14.32 -11.22 -11.75
N VAL A 36 -13.53 -12.09 -11.09
CA VAL A 36 -12.23 -12.57 -11.55
C VAL A 36 -12.24 -14.10 -11.50
N ALA A 37 -11.66 -14.74 -12.51
CA ALA A 37 -11.47 -16.19 -12.48
C ALA A 37 -10.40 -16.55 -11.43
N VAL A 38 -10.78 -17.33 -10.41
CA VAL A 38 -9.88 -17.79 -9.35
C VAL A 38 -9.59 -19.26 -9.58
N PRO A 39 -8.31 -19.69 -9.66
CA PRO A 39 -7.95 -21.09 -9.77
C PRO A 39 -8.34 -21.84 -8.50
N THR A 40 -8.56 -23.15 -8.59
CA THR A 40 -8.95 -24.00 -7.45
C THR A 40 -7.77 -24.36 -6.55
N HIS A 41 -6.56 -24.32 -7.05
CA HIS A 41 -5.31 -24.60 -6.35
C HIS A 41 -4.14 -23.88 -7.02
N TYR A 42 -3.04 -23.72 -6.29
CA TYR A 42 -1.78 -23.26 -6.85
C TYR A 42 -1.05 -24.43 -7.52
N ALA A 43 -0.44 -24.20 -8.68
CA ALA A 43 0.29 -25.23 -9.43
C ALA A 43 1.55 -25.69 -8.68
N GLY A 44 2.23 -24.77 -7.99
CA GLY A 44 3.43 -25.03 -7.20
C GLY A 44 3.17 -25.57 -5.78
N ALA A 45 1.92 -25.70 -5.34
CA ALA A 45 1.62 -26.21 -4.00
C ALA A 45 1.48 -27.74 -3.98
N PRO A 46 1.93 -28.44 -2.91
CA PRO A 46 1.57 -29.84 -2.68
C PRO A 46 0.04 -29.96 -2.64
N ALA A 47 -0.52 -31.04 -3.19
CA ALA A 47 -1.95 -31.26 -3.38
C ALA A 47 -2.80 -30.70 -2.22
N ALA A 48 -3.43 -29.56 -2.47
CA ALA A 48 -4.20 -28.83 -1.47
C ALA A 48 -5.52 -29.54 -1.19
N GLN A 49 -5.98 -29.44 0.06
CA GLN A 49 -7.33 -29.90 0.42
C GLN A 49 -8.38 -29.12 -0.38
N PRO A 50 -9.38 -29.76 -0.98
CA PRO A 50 -10.42 -29.08 -1.72
C PRO A 50 -11.29 -28.24 -0.78
N GLY A 51 -11.27 -26.93 -0.94
CA GLY A 51 -12.09 -25.99 -0.19
C GLY A 51 -12.33 -24.74 -1.01
N TRP A 52 -13.55 -24.55 -1.50
CA TRP A 52 -13.97 -23.30 -2.13
C TRP A 52 -14.78 -22.50 -1.13
N GLN A 53 -14.35 -21.25 -0.84
CA GLN A 53 -15.12 -20.28 -0.07
C GLN A 53 -15.34 -19.03 -0.92
N VAL A 54 -16.51 -18.40 -0.76
CA VAL A 54 -16.75 -17.07 -1.34
C VAL A 54 -15.88 -16.09 -0.61
N ALA A 55 -14.99 -15.41 -1.31
CA ALA A 55 -14.08 -14.42 -0.75
C ALA A 55 -14.87 -13.21 -0.22
N ALA A 56 -14.71 -12.89 1.06
CA ALA A 56 -15.18 -11.64 1.66
C ALA A 56 -13.95 -10.82 2.10
N PRO A 57 -13.83 -9.52 1.70
CA PRO A 57 -12.68 -8.70 2.06
C PRO A 57 -12.44 -8.67 3.57
N ALA A 58 -11.23 -8.99 3.99
CA ALA A 58 -10.79 -8.97 5.38
C ALA A 58 -9.52 -8.12 5.57
N ASP A 59 -9.37 -7.10 4.75
CA ASP A 59 -8.25 -6.16 4.72
C ASP A 59 -8.10 -5.36 6.02
N ALA A 60 -9.19 -5.15 6.77
CA ALA A 60 -9.18 -4.51 8.08
C ALA A 60 -8.71 -5.43 9.22
N ALA A 61 -8.59 -6.75 9.01
CA ALA A 61 -8.11 -7.67 10.03
C ALA A 61 -6.63 -7.41 10.35
N SER A 62 -6.28 -7.41 11.65
CA SER A 62 -4.88 -7.28 12.07
C SER A 62 -4.07 -8.45 11.52
N ARG A 63 -3.02 -8.15 10.76
CA ARG A 63 -2.13 -9.15 10.14
C ARG A 63 -1.08 -9.67 11.10
N GLY A 64 -1.01 -9.10 12.32
CA GLY A 64 -0.05 -9.48 13.34
C GLY A 64 1.41 -9.29 12.91
N ALA A 65 2.30 -9.78 13.73
CA ALA A 65 3.75 -9.79 13.48
C ALA A 65 4.13 -11.05 12.67
N TRP A 66 3.82 -11.07 11.36
CA TRP A 66 4.04 -12.23 10.47
C TRP A 66 5.50 -12.72 10.46
N TRP A 67 6.47 -11.80 10.69
CA TRP A 67 7.90 -12.09 10.73
C TRP A 67 8.33 -12.93 11.93
N THR A 68 7.47 -13.07 12.94
CA THR A 68 7.77 -13.91 14.12
C THR A 68 7.92 -15.40 13.79
N VAL A 69 7.44 -15.84 12.63
CA VAL A 69 7.64 -17.20 12.12
C VAL A 69 9.12 -17.57 11.96
N PHE A 70 9.98 -16.57 11.73
CA PHE A 70 11.43 -16.76 11.59
C PHE A 70 12.14 -16.92 12.95
N ASN A 71 11.43 -16.69 14.06
CA ASN A 71 11.93 -16.84 15.43
C ASN A 71 13.26 -16.13 15.70
N ASP A 72 13.42 -14.92 15.15
CA ASP A 72 14.60 -14.08 15.28
C ASP A 72 14.30 -12.82 16.10
N ALA A 73 14.99 -12.68 17.26
CA ALA A 73 14.74 -11.59 18.19
C ALA A 73 15.22 -10.23 17.66
N ASP A 74 16.32 -10.20 16.89
CA ASP A 74 16.84 -8.95 16.31
C ASP A 74 15.90 -8.45 15.20
N LEU A 75 15.41 -9.37 14.33
CA LEU A 75 14.41 -9.04 13.33
C LEU A 75 13.13 -8.51 14.01
N ASN A 76 12.64 -9.17 15.04
CA ASN A 76 11.44 -8.73 15.77
C ASN A 76 11.62 -7.31 16.35
N ALA A 77 12.79 -7.00 16.88
CA ALA A 77 13.10 -5.68 17.44
C ALA A 77 13.19 -4.59 16.36
N LEU A 78 13.71 -4.91 15.18
CA LEU A 78 13.78 -3.98 14.05
C LEU A 78 12.38 -3.72 13.47
N GLU A 79 11.60 -4.77 13.26
CA GLU A 79 10.24 -4.68 12.72
C GLU A 79 9.30 -3.85 13.59
N ALA A 80 9.39 -3.99 14.91
CA ALA A 80 8.62 -3.18 15.85
C ALA A 80 8.89 -1.67 15.71
N ARG A 81 10.03 -1.26 15.17
CA ARG A 81 10.40 0.13 14.95
C ARG A 81 9.81 0.71 13.67
N VAL A 82 9.50 -0.11 12.68
CA VAL A 82 8.94 0.32 11.39
C VAL A 82 7.65 1.09 11.58
N ASP A 83 6.69 0.57 12.33
CA ASP A 83 5.39 1.21 12.55
C ASP A 83 5.50 2.60 13.20
N VAL A 84 6.52 2.84 14.01
CA VAL A 84 6.71 4.08 14.76
C VAL A 84 7.53 5.10 13.98
N SER A 85 8.56 4.66 13.28
CA SER A 85 9.64 5.53 12.81
C SER A 85 9.72 5.66 11.28
N ASN A 86 9.24 4.67 10.51
CA ASN A 86 9.37 4.67 9.06
C ASN A 86 8.60 5.83 8.41
N GLN A 87 9.29 6.61 7.57
CA GLN A 87 8.70 7.81 6.96
C GLN A 87 7.70 7.48 5.84
N THR A 88 7.86 6.35 5.14
CA THR A 88 6.91 5.90 4.12
C THR A 88 5.58 5.47 4.76
N VAL A 89 5.64 4.80 5.90
CA VAL A 89 4.44 4.46 6.70
C VAL A 89 3.77 5.74 7.21
N LYS A 90 4.53 6.70 7.74
CA LYS A 90 3.99 8.00 8.20
C LYS A 90 3.32 8.77 7.08
N LYS A 91 3.90 8.74 5.86
CA LYS A 91 3.28 9.35 4.69
C LYS A 91 1.94 8.68 4.38
N ALA A 92 1.87 7.36 4.37
CA ALA A 92 0.62 6.64 4.10
C ALA A 92 -0.46 6.90 5.17
N VAL A 93 -0.08 7.11 6.44
CA VAL A 93 -1.00 7.57 7.50
C VAL A 93 -1.54 8.97 7.18
N ALA A 94 -0.69 9.89 6.74
CA ALA A 94 -1.11 11.25 6.37
C ALA A 94 -2.02 11.24 5.13
N ASP A 95 -1.73 10.38 4.13
CA ASP A 95 -2.57 10.20 2.95
C ASP A 95 -3.98 9.69 3.33
N LEU A 96 -4.07 8.76 4.29
CA LEU A 96 -5.35 8.29 4.84
C LEU A 96 -6.13 9.42 5.55
N GLU A 97 -5.47 10.21 6.39
CA GLU A 97 -6.13 11.35 7.07
C GLU A 97 -6.61 12.40 6.06
N GLN A 98 -5.84 12.64 4.98
CA GLN A 98 -6.29 13.50 3.88
C GLN A 98 -7.54 12.95 3.20
N ALA A 99 -7.60 11.63 2.95
CA ALA A 99 -8.77 11.01 2.33
C ALA A 99 -10.00 11.08 3.25
N ARG A 100 -9.84 10.91 4.57
CA ARG A 100 -10.91 11.10 5.58
C ARG A 100 -11.42 12.54 5.61
N ALA A 101 -10.51 13.51 5.59
CA ALA A 101 -10.90 14.92 5.51
C ALA A 101 -11.69 15.25 4.24
N MET A 102 -11.43 14.53 3.12
CA MET A 102 -12.22 14.67 1.90
C MET A 102 -13.64 14.10 2.07
N VAL A 103 -13.81 13.01 2.84
CA VAL A 103 -15.15 12.51 3.21
C VAL A 103 -15.92 13.57 3.97
N ASP A 104 -15.31 14.20 4.98
CA ASP A 104 -15.94 15.26 5.78
C ASP A 104 -16.29 16.47 4.90
N TYR A 105 -15.41 16.83 3.96
CA TYR A 105 -15.65 17.90 3.00
C TYR A 105 -16.88 17.62 2.12
N GLN A 106 -16.97 16.41 1.55
CA GLN A 106 -18.15 16.05 0.73
C GLN A 106 -19.41 15.94 1.58
N HIS A 107 -19.30 15.41 2.80
CA HIS A 107 -20.42 15.30 3.73
C HIS A 107 -20.99 16.67 4.14
N ALA A 108 -20.15 17.72 4.21
CA ALA A 108 -20.59 19.08 4.45
C ALA A 108 -21.57 19.60 3.38
N GLY A 109 -21.57 18.99 2.17
CA GLY A 109 -22.53 19.29 1.10
C GLY A 109 -23.99 18.99 1.46
N PHE A 110 -24.25 18.15 2.48
CA PHE A 110 -25.61 17.93 3.00
C PHE A 110 -26.15 19.08 3.84
N LEU A 111 -25.30 20.03 4.25
CA LEU A 111 -25.63 21.13 5.12
C LEU A 111 -25.64 22.46 4.36
N PRO A 112 -26.43 23.47 4.83
CA PRO A 112 -26.39 24.78 4.24
C PRO A 112 -25.06 25.49 4.49
N THR A 113 -24.57 26.19 3.48
CA THR A 113 -23.48 27.16 3.63
C THR A 113 -24.01 28.48 4.07
N VAL A 114 -23.53 29.00 5.20
CA VAL A 114 -23.91 30.31 5.74
C VAL A 114 -22.73 31.26 5.62
N THR A 115 -22.96 32.40 4.98
CA THR A 115 -21.97 33.45 4.81
C THR A 115 -22.45 34.75 5.44
N ALA A 116 -21.55 35.53 6.03
CA ALA A 116 -21.80 36.89 6.47
C ALA A 116 -20.92 37.83 5.67
N GLY A 117 -21.46 38.98 5.30
CA GLY A 117 -20.73 39.93 4.50
C GLY A 117 -21.11 41.34 4.80
N VAL A 118 -20.16 42.25 4.59
CA VAL A 118 -20.35 43.72 4.57
C VAL A 118 -19.92 44.20 3.19
N ALA A 119 -20.76 44.92 2.53
CA ALA A 119 -20.47 45.47 1.22
C ALA A 119 -20.79 46.97 1.18
N GLN A 120 -19.95 47.72 0.49
CA GLN A 120 -20.22 49.08 0.14
C GLN A 120 -19.98 49.28 -1.35
N SER A 121 -21.00 49.79 -2.04
CA SER A 121 -20.85 50.13 -3.44
C SER A 121 -21.20 51.62 -3.68
N ARG A 122 -20.58 52.21 -4.70
CA ARG A 122 -20.97 53.51 -5.22
C ARG A 122 -21.02 53.43 -6.73
N SER A 123 -22.21 53.60 -7.29
CA SER A 123 -22.44 53.46 -8.72
C SER A 123 -23.14 54.66 -9.31
N ARG A 124 -22.86 54.93 -10.59
CA ARG A 124 -23.59 55.94 -11.35
C ARG A 124 -24.35 55.25 -12.48
N ILE A 125 -25.65 55.42 -12.47
CA ILE A 125 -26.51 54.88 -13.52
C ILE A 125 -26.42 55.80 -14.75
N SER A 126 -26.20 55.22 -15.93
CA SER A 126 -26.16 55.98 -17.21
C SER A 126 -27.43 56.79 -17.40
N ARG A 127 -27.25 58.02 -17.89
CA ARG A 127 -28.38 58.90 -18.27
C ARG A 127 -29.25 58.31 -19.38
N ASN A 128 -28.66 57.47 -20.22
CA ASN A 128 -29.33 56.80 -21.35
C ASN A 128 -30.03 55.48 -20.98
N LYS A 129 -30.05 55.12 -19.68
CA LYS A 129 -30.78 53.94 -19.21
C LYS A 129 -32.28 54.29 -19.08
N LEU A 130 -33.07 53.82 -20.03
CA LEU A 130 -34.52 54.03 -20.05
C LEU A 130 -35.21 53.34 -18.86
N GLY A 131 -36.28 53.96 -18.35
CA GLY A 131 -37.13 53.36 -17.27
C GLY A 131 -36.53 53.46 -15.85
N SER A 132 -35.43 54.19 -15.64
CA SER A 132 -34.88 54.36 -14.30
C SER A 132 -35.04 55.78 -13.79
N SER A 133 -35.69 55.96 -12.65
CA SER A 133 -35.79 57.25 -11.93
C SER A 133 -34.44 57.76 -11.40
N LEU A 134 -33.42 56.89 -11.39
CA LEU A 134 -32.07 57.20 -10.95
C LEU A 134 -31.10 57.46 -12.12
N ALA A 135 -31.60 57.56 -13.38
CA ALA A 135 -30.77 57.80 -14.55
C ALA A 135 -29.91 59.07 -14.38
N GLY A 136 -28.62 58.94 -14.55
CA GLY A 136 -27.64 60.02 -14.38
C GLY A 136 -27.29 60.38 -12.93
N LYS A 137 -27.90 59.71 -11.93
CA LYS A 137 -27.58 59.94 -10.51
C LYS A 137 -26.47 58.95 -10.05
N THR A 138 -25.68 59.40 -9.08
CA THR A 138 -24.71 58.58 -8.35
C THR A 138 -25.39 58.16 -7.05
N THR A 139 -25.43 56.86 -6.80
CA THR A 139 -25.98 56.25 -5.58
C THR A 139 -24.87 55.52 -4.83
N SER A 140 -24.93 55.54 -3.51
CA SER A 140 -24.15 54.69 -2.65
C SER A 140 -25.11 53.60 -2.13
N ASP A 141 -24.56 52.45 -1.81
CA ASP A 141 -25.25 51.35 -1.14
C ASP A 141 -24.33 50.76 -0.08
N HIS A 142 -24.86 50.63 1.14
CA HIS A 142 -24.19 50.10 2.30
C HIS A 142 -25.02 48.87 2.76
N GLN A 143 -24.41 47.70 2.70
CA GLN A 143 -25.09 46.44 3.04
C GLN A 143 -24.29 45.67 4.10
N VAL A 144 -24.98 45.14 5.10
CA VAL A 144 -24.48 44.10 6.00
C VAL A 144 -25.55 43.03 6.10
N GLY A 145 -25.14 41.78 5.97
CA GLY A 145 -26.13 40.71 6.00
C GLY A 145 -25.52 39.34 6.12
N VAL A 146 -26.41 38.36 6.30
CA VAL A 146 -26.12 36.95 6.24
C VAL A 146 -26.89 36.34 5.07
N ALA A 147 -26.28 35.39 4.40
CA ALA A 147 -26.89 34.59 3.35
C ALA A 147 -26.66 33.10 3.63
N ALA A 148 -27.68 32.31 3.40
CA ALA A 148 -27.59 30.84 3.44
C ALA A 148 -27.95 30.29 2.07
N SER A 149 -27.19 29.29 1.63
CA SER A 149 -27.47 28.54 0.41
C SER A 149 -27.39 27.05 0.73
N TRP A 150 -28.35 26.28 0.30
CA TRP A 150 -28.42 24.84 0.49
C TRP A 150 -29.00 24.16 -0.72
N GLU A 151 -28.33 23.07 -1.14
CA GLU A 151 -28.80 22.17 -2.18
C GLU A 151 -29.30 20.87 -1.53
N PRO A 152 -30.61 20.70 -1.36
CA PRO A 152 -31.19 19.42 -0.96
C PRO A 152 -30.82 18.33 -1.97
N ASP A 153 -30.27 17.23 -1.52
CA ASP A 153 -29.78 16.14 -2.39
C ASP A 153 -30.93 15.27 -2.91
N VAL A 154 -31.76 15.86 -3.78
CA VAL A 154 -32.96 15.20 -4.35
C VAL A 154 -32.55 14.08 -5.31
N PHE A 155 -31.51 14.32 -6.13
CA PHE A 155 -31.11 13.41 -7.20
C PHE A 155 -29.85 12.59 -6.86
N GLY A 156 -29.31 12.71 -5.65
CA GLY A 156 -28.23 11.87 -5.16
C GLY A 156 -26.83 12.34 -5.49
N ARG A 157 -26.65 13.54 -6.05
CA ARG A 157 -25.33 14.08 -6.39
C ARG A 157 -24.39 14.13 -5.19
N VAL A 158 -24.86 14.65 -4.06
CA VAL A 158 -24.06 14.75 -2.83
C VAL A 158 -23.83 13.37 -2.21
N ARG A 159 -24.86 12.50 -2.18
CA ARG A 159 -24.73 11.11 -1.72
C ARG A 159 -23.70 10.34 -2.52
N ASP A 160 -23.70 10.49 -3.84
CA ASP A 160 -22.79 9.80 -4.73
C ASP A 160 -21.35 10.33 -4.54
N ALA A 161 -21.17 11.67 -4.38
CA ALA A 161 -19.88 12.26 -4.06
C ALA A 161 -19.33 11.77 -2.70
N VAL A 162 -20.16 11.69 -1.67
CA VAL A 162 -19.79 11.13 -0.35
C VAL A 162 -19.44 9.66 -0.47
N ALA A 163 -20.24 8.85 -1.20
CA ALA A 163 -19.94 7.43 -1.41
C ALA A 163 -18.60 7.23 -2.14
N GLY A 164 -18.31 8.05 -3.14
CA GLY A 164 -17.03 8.04 -3.84
C GLY A 164 -15.86 8.42 -2.94
N ALA A 165 -16.01 9.47 -2.12
CA ALA A 165 -15.00 9.88 -1.15
C ALA A 165 -14.76 8.80 -0.07
N GLN A 166 -15.82 8.16 0.45
CA GLN A 166 -15.72 7.07 1.42
C GLN A 166 -14.98 5.88 0.82
N ALA A 167 -15.32 5.45 -0.39
CA ALA A 167 -14.62 4.36 -1.07
C ALA A 167 -13.12 4.69 -1.30
N ASN A 168 -12.77 5.94 -1.60
CA ASN A 168 -11.38 6.38 -1.71
C ASN A 168 -10.67 6.37 -0.34
N ALA A 169 -11.35 6.75 0.76
CA ALA A 169 -10.78 6.66 2.10
C ALA A 169 -10.54 5.21 2.52
N ASP A 170 -11.47 4.31 2.18
CA ASP A 170 -11.32 2.87 2.41
C ASP A 170 -10.17 2.29 1.56
N ALA A 171 -10.00 2.76 0.32
CA ALA A 171 -8.84 2.41 -0.51
C ALA A 171 -7.51 2.86 0.13
N SER A 172 -7.46 4.12 0.64
CA SER A 172 -6.27 4.64 1.32
C SER A 172 -5.95 3.89 2.62
N ALA A 173 -6.98 3.40 3.34
CA ALA A 173 -6.78 2.55 4.52
C ALA A 173 -6.15 1.20 4.13
N ALA A 174 -6.59 0.59 3.04
CA ALA A 174 -6.01 -0.63 2.50
C ALA A 174 -4.58 -0.38 1.95
N ASP A 175 -4.34 0.75 1.27
CA ASP A 175 -3.00 1.16 0.82
C ASP A 175 -2.01 1.30 1.99
N LEU A 176 -2.43 1.87 3.12
CA LEU A 176 -1.60 1.94 4.33
C LEU A 176 -1.17 0.53 4.79
N GLN A 177 -2.08 -0.45 4.76
CA GLN A 177 -1.73 -1.83 5.10
C GLN A 177 -0.80 -2.47 4.06
N ALA A 178 -0.98 -2.18 2.78
CA ALA A 178 -0.09 -2.64 1.71
C ALA A 178 1.33 -2.06 1.86
N VAL A 179 1.43 -0.78 2.19
CA VAL A 179 2.70 -0.10 2.47
C VAL A 179 3.40 -0.72 3.68
N LYS A 180 2.69 -0.93 4.80
CA LYS A 180 3.25 -1.60 5.97
C LYS A 180 3.78 -2.98 5.64
N LEU A 181 2.99 -3.81 4.97
CA LEU A 181 3.41 -5.15 4.55
C LEU A 181 4.62 -5.10 3.62
N SER A 182 4.68 -4.13 2.72
CA SER A 182 5.81 -3.99 1.80
C SER A 182 7.09 -3.60 2.53
N VAL A 183 7.03 -2.61 3.43
CA VAL A 183 8.19 -2.12 4.19
C VAL A 183 8.71 -3.19 5.14
N THR A 184 7.83 -3.89 5.85
CA THR A 184 8.23 -4.99 6.73
C THR A 184 8.84 -6.16 5.95
N ALA A 185 8.31 -6.50 4.78
CA ALA A 185 8.90 -7.55 3.94
C ALA A 185 10.26 -7.15 3.37
N GLU A 186 10.44 -5.88 2.99
CA GLU A 186 11.73 -5.35 2.54
C GLU A 186 12.75 -5.39 3.68
N LEU A 187 12.38 -4.95 4.89
CA LEU A 187 13.25 -5.04 6.07
C LEU A 187 13.69 -6.48 6.36
N ALA A 188 12.75 -7.44 6.34
CA ALA A 188 13.08 -8.84 6.57
C ALA A 188 14.03 -9.39 5.48
N THR A 189 13.82 -9.02 4.21
CA THR A 189 14.69 -9.41 3.10
C THR A 189 16.10 -8.86 3.26
N ASP A 190 16.24 -7.55 3.51
CA ASP A 190 17.53 -6.90 3.73
C ASP A 190 18.25 -7.46 4.96
N TYR A 191 17.49 -7.77 6.01
CA TYR A 191 18.02 -8.38 7.23
C TYR A 191 18.62 -9.76 6.95
N PHE A 192 17.92 -10.66 6.25
CA PHE A 192 18.44 -11.98 5.93
C PHE A 192 19.62 -11.90 4.94
N ALA A 193 19.57 -11.01 3.96
CA ALA A 193 20.69 -10.72 3.08
C ALA A 193 21.93 -10.28 3.87
N LEU A 194 21.76 -9.36 4.84
CA LEU A 194 22.85 -8.89 5.70
C LEU A 194 23.43 -10.02 6.56
N ARG A 195 22.59 -10.89 7.15
CA ARG A 195 23.03 -12.05 7.92
C ARG A 195 23.76 -13.08 7.06
N SER A 196 23.39 -13.21 5.79
CA SER A 196 24.15 -14.03 4.82
C SER A 196 25.55 -13.46 4.60
N LEU A 197 25.66 -12.13 4.43
CA LEU A 197 26.97 -11.48 4.31
C LEU A 197 27.83 -11.63 5.58
N ASP A 198 27.25 -11.58 6.77
CA ASP A 198 27.94 -11.86 8.04
C ASP A 198 28.54 -13.28 8.04
N THR A 199 27.79 -14.28 7.52
CA THR A 199 28.25 -15.67 7.41
C THR A 199 29.37 -15.81 6.37
N GLN A 200 29.22 -15.16 5.19
CA GLN A 200 30.24 -15.15 4.15
C GLN A 200 31.51 -14.42 4.60
N LYS A 201 31.39 -13.32 5.35
CA LYS A 201 32.54 -12.59 5.92
C LYS A 201 33.32 -13.49 6.85
N GLN A 202 32.67 -14.18 7.78
CA GLN A 202 33.32 -15.13 8.68
C GLN A 202 34.10 -16.22 7.90
N LEU A 203 33.46 -16.78 6.86
CA LEU A 203 34.09 -17.77 6.00
C LEU A 203 35.34 -17.21 5.30
N LEU A 204 35.28 -15.98 4.78
CA LEU A 204 36.42 -15.34 4.12
C LEU A 204 37.55 -14.98 5.10
N ASP A 205 37.19 -14.43 6.28
CA ASP A 205 38.15 -14.16 7.36
C ASP A 205 38.95 -15.41 7.77
N ASP A 206 38.23 -16.56 7.94
CA ASP A 206 38.86 -17.84 8.26
C ASP A 206 39.76 -18.32 7.12
N THR A 207 39.30 -18.15 5.87
CA THR A 207 40.04 -18.53 4.68
C THR A 207 41.31 -17.68 4.50
N VAL A 208 41.19 -16.36 4.69
CA VAL A 208 42.34 -15.43 4.63
C VAL A 208 43.40 -15.82 5.67
N ARG A 209 43.00 -16.14 6.90
CA ARG A 209 43.92 -16.63 7.94
C ARG A 209 44.62 -17.91 7.52
N ALA A 210 43.86 -18.89 7.03
CA ALA A 210 44.39 -20.17 6.59
C ALA A 210 45.39 -19.99 5.42
N TYR A 211 45.08 -19.12 4.46
CA TYR A 211 45.98 -18.86 3.32
C TYR A 211 47.23 -18.06 3.74
N ALA A 212 47.11 -17.14 4.69
CA ALA A 212 48.26 -16.43 5.24
C ALA A 212 49.24 -17.37 5.97
N ASP A 213 48.71 -18.32 6.75
CA ASP A 213 49.55 -19.34 7.42
C ASP A 213 50.20 -20.28 6.41
N ALA A 214 49.47 -20.72 5.37
CA ALA A 214 50.00 -21.53 4.29
C ALA A 214 51.14 -20.79 3.53
N LEU A 215 50.94 -19.51 3.18
CA LEU A 215 51.95 -18.67 2.53
C LEU A 215 53.23 -18.54 3.39
N LYS A 216 53.04 -18.35 4.71
CA LYS A 216 54.19 -18.30 5.64
C LYS A 216 54.99 -19.58 5.63
N LEU A 217 54.31 -20.75 5.65
CA LEU A 217 54.98 -22.05 5.56
C LEU A 217 55.72 -22.24 4.22
N LEU A 218 55.10 -21.89 3.10
CA LEU A 218 55.71 -22.00 1.77
C LEU A 218 56.91 -21.09 1.63
N LYS A 219 56.92 -19.87 2.18
CA LYS A 219 58.10 -18.98 2.22
C LYS A 219 59.23 -19.60 3.00
N GLN A 220 58.97 -20.32 4.08
CA GLN A 220 60.00 -21.07 4.84
C GLN A 220 60.55 -22.25 4.03
N GLN A 221 59.70 -23.00 3.34
CA GLN A 221 60.13 -24.12 2.47
C GLN A 221 60.96 -23.62 1.28
N LEU A 222 60.61 -22.50 0.67
CA LEU A 222 61.36 -21.87 -0.39
C LEU A 222 62.82 -21.49 0.13
N ALA A 223 62.86 -20.85 1.31
CA ALA A 223 64.13 -20.50 1.93
C ALA A 223 65.05 -21.72 2.25
N ALA A 224 64.41 -22.85 2.52
CA ALA A 224 65.06 -24.14 2.73
C ALA A 224 65.39 -24.87 1.40
N GLY A 225 65.03 -24.32 0.24
CA GLY A 225 65.25 -24.94 -1.07
C GLY A 225 64.34 -26.15 -1.37
N ALA A 226 63.26 -26.35 -0.60
CA ALA A 226 62.39 -27.50 -0.72
C ALA A 226 61.31 -27.35 -1.80
N ILE A 227 61.01 -26.12 -2.20
CA ILE A 227 60.01 -25.79 -3.25
C ILE A 227 60.55 -24.67 -4.14
N ASP A 228 59.91 -24.43 -5.29
CA ASP A 228 60.25 -23.32 -6.19
C ASP A 228 59.42 -22.04 -5.87
N ALA A 229 59.82 -20.91 -6.45
CA ALA A 229 59.20 -19.62 -6.22
C ALA A 229 57.78 -19.53 -6.80
N SER A 230 57.40 -20.39 -7.75
CA SER A 230 56.09 -20.38 -8.36
C SER A 230 54.97 -20.76 -7.35
N ALA A 231 55.27 -21.70 -6.45
CA ALA A 231 54.35 -22.09 -5.38
C ALA A 231 54.07 -20.93 -4.42
N VAL A 232 55.08 -20.12 -4.08
CA VAL A 232 54.91 -18.93 -3.24
C VAL A 232 54.11 -17.86 -3.96
N ALA A 233 54.37 -17.59 -5.25
CA ALA A 233 53.61 -16.62 -6.06
C ALA A 233 52.13 -17.03 -6.23
N GLN A 234 51.85 -18.31 -6.39
CA GLN A 234 50.47 -18.84 -6.45
C GLN A 234 49.75 -18.64 -5.12
N ALA A 235 50.38 -18.95 -3.99
CA ALA A 235 49.78 -18.76 -2.66
C ALA A 235 49.54 -17.27 -2.35
N GLU A 236 50.46 -16.39 -2.75
CA GLU A 236 50.33 -14.95 -2.58
C GLU A 236 49.14 -14.40 -3.43
N THR A 237 49.04 -14.83 -4.69
CA THR A 237 47.92 -14.49 -5.57
C THR A 237 46.58 -14.93 -4.96
N GLN A 238 46.51 -16.17 -4.45
CA GLN A 238 45.31 -16.72 -3.84
C GLN A 238 44.89 -15.94 -2.57
N LEU A 239 45.87 -15.60 -1.72
CA LEU A 239 45.63 -14.81 -0.52
C LEU A 239 45.10 -13.41 -0.86
N GLU A 240 45.76 -12.69 -1.76
CA GLU A 240 45.35 -11.31 -2.10
C GLU A 240 44.01 -11.27 -2.85
N ALA A 241 43.74 -12.25 -3.72
CA ALA A 241 42.42 -12.38 -4.35
C ALA A 241 41.29 -12.62 -3.33
N THR A 242 41.59 -13.43 -2.28
CA THR A 242 40.58 -13.67 -1.21
C THR A 242 40.42 -12.46 -0.31
N ARG A 243 41.46 -11.69 -0.01
CA ARG A 243 41.39 -10.40 0.71
C ARG A 243 40.53 -9.37 -0.05
N THR A 244 40.68 -9.35 -1.39
CA THR A 244 39.82 -8.46 -2.22
C THR A 244 38.35 -8.80 -2.06
N GLN A 245 38.00 -10.09 -2.09
CA GLN A 245 36.60 -10.53 -1.89
C GLN A 245 36.11 -10.23 -0.46
N ASP A 246 36.96 -10.40 0.53
CA ASP A 246 36.70 -10.11 1.93
C ASP A 246 36.35 -8.62 2.16
N THR A 247 37.14 -7.72 1.53
CA THR A 247 36.86 -6.26 1.58
C THR A 247 35.58 -5.87 0.85
N ASP A 248 35.24 -6.55 -0.26
CA ASP A 248 34.01 -6.29 -1.02
C ASP A 248 32.75 -6.64 -0.21
N ILE A 249 32.81 -7.70 0.60
CA ILE A 249 31.72 -8.04 1.53
C ILE A 249 31.44 -6.91 2.53
N ASP A 250 32.45 -6.25 3.06
CA ASP A 250 32.32 -5.14 3.99
C ASP A 250 31.52 -3.98 3.36
N ALA A 251 31.80 -3.65 2.09
CA ALA A 251 31.05 -2.62 1.36
C ALA A 251 29.57 -3.03 1.14
N SER A 252 29.33 -4.27 0.73
CA SER A 252 27.97 -4.79 0.50
C SER A 252 27.18 -4.84 1.81
N ARG A 253 27.80 -5.26 2.91
CA ARG A 253 27.20 -5.26 4.23
C ARG A 253 26.83 -3.86 4.72
N ALA A 254 27.72 -2.89 4.50
CA ALA A 254 27.45 -1.49 4.86
C ALA A 254 26.25 -0.94 4.09
N GLN A 255 26.09 -1.25 2.80
CA GLN A 255 24.94 -0.84 2.01
C GLN A 255 23.62 -1.39 2.57
N LEU A 256 23.54 -2.67 2.91
CA LEU A 256 22.35 -3.26 3.52
C LEU A 256 22.07 -2.68 4.91
N GLN A 257 23.12 -2.44 5.72
CA GLN A 257 22.96 -1.77 7.01
C GLN A 257 22.37 -0.36 6.86
N HIS A 258 22.80 0.40 5.85
CA HIS A 258 22.25 1.73 5.54
C HIS A 258 20.78 1.65 5.05
N ALA A 259 20.42 0.63 4.26
CA ALA A 259 19.05 0.39 3.82
C ALA A 259 18.15 0.07 5.03
N ILE A 260 18.58 -0.85 5.89
CA ILE A 260 17.86 -1.17 7.14
C ILE A 260 17.71 0.07 8.02
N ALA A 261 18.74 0.91 8.19
CA ALA A 261 18.65 2.16 8.94
C ALA A 261 17.52 3.05 8.40
N THR A 262 17.45 3.20 7.08
CA THR A 262 16.38 3.99 6.42
C THR A 262 14.99 3.41 6.69
N LEU A 263 14.85 2.08 6.62
CA LEU A 263 13.57 1.39 6.86
C LEU A 263 13.10 1.54 8.32
N VAL A 264 14.01 1.51 9.29
CA VAL A 264 13.67 1.74 10.70
C VAL A 264 13.65 3.23 11.09
N GLY A 265 13.83 4.14 10.11
CA GLY A 265 13.72 5.59 10.31
C GLY A 265 14.88 6.21 11.08
N GLU A 266 16.07 5.62 11.03
CA GLU A 266 17.29 6.13 11.64
C GLU A 266 18.29 6.66 10.59
N ASN A 267 19.21 7.48 11.07
CA ASN A 267 20.30 7.96 10.21
C ASN A 267 21.34 6.85 10.04
N ALA A 268 21.68 6.55 8.78
CA ALA A 268 22.68 5.54 8.44
C ALA A 268 24.05 5.75 9.12
N SER A 269 24.43 6.99 9.43
CA SER A 269 25.69 7.30 10.10
C SER A 269 25.75 6.92 11.58
N THR A 270 24.61 6.74 12.24
CA THR A 270 24.48 6.43 13.66
C THR A 270 23.95 5.03 13.93
N PHE A 271 23.36 4.42 12.92
CA PHE A 271 22.80 3.07 13.01
C PHE A 271 23.90 2.02 12.91
N ALA A 272 23.91 1.07 13.82
CA ALA A 272 24.81 -0.07 13.79
C ALA A 272 24.05 -1.36 14.13
N LEU A 273 24.25 -2.38 13.30
CA LEU A 273 23.78 -3.72 13.55
C LEU A 273 24.99 -4.64 13.71
N PRO A 274 25.23 -5.23 14.90
CA PRO A 274 26.38 -6.10 15.15
C PRO A 274 26.39 -7.29 14.18
N ALA A 275 27.58 -7.67 13.72
CA ALA A 275 27.76 -8.86 12.89
C ALA A 275 27.38 -10.11 13.70
N ARG A 276 26.63 -11.03 13.07
CA ARG A 276 26.21 -12.28 13.68
C ARG A 276 26.11 -13.40 12.64
N VAL A 277 26.93 -14.42 12.81
CA VAL A 277 26.83 -15.65 12.00
C VAL A 277 25.59 -16.43 12.46
N GLN A 278 24.75 -16.78 11.53
CA GLN A 278 23.49 -17.45 11.80
C GLN A 278 23.21 -18.55 10.77
N ALA A 279 22.80 -19.72 11.25
CA ALA A 279 22.20 -20.72 10.39
C ALA A 279 20.75 -20.33 10.08
N PHE A 280 20.37 -20.46 8.82
CA PHE A 280 19.00 -20.19 8.39
C PHE A 280 18.14 -21.45 8.52
N ASP A 281 17.06 -21.34 9.26
CA ASP A 281 15.99 -22.33 9.32
C ASP A 281 14.77 -21.82 8.52
N VAL A 282 14.54 -22.46 7.39
CA VAL A 282 13.47 -22.05 6.45
C VAL A 282 12.14 -22.55 6.95
N PRO A 283 11.22 -21.66 7.35
CA PRO A 283 9.92 -22.05 7.88
C PRO A 283 9.06 -22.74 6.81
N ALA A 284 8.28 -23.75 7.22
CA ALA A 284 7.25 -24.32 6.36
C ALA A 284 6.03 -23.41 6.33
N ILE A 285 5.77 -22.79 5.18
CA ILE A 285 4.67 -21.84 4.99
C ILE A 285 3.57 -22.49 4.17
N PRO A 286 2.37 -22.72 4.73
CA PRO A 286 1.24 -23.25 3.95
C PRO A 286 0.70 -22.18 3.03
N ALA A 287 0.61 -22.47 1.73
CA ALA A 287 0.13 -21.53 0.71
C ALA A 287 -1.37 -21.19 0.82
N GLY A 288 -2.16 -22.00 1.52
CA GLY A 288 -3.61 -21.83 1.60
C GLY A 288 -4.33 -22.14 0.28
N VAL A 289 -5.56 -21.64 0.13
CA VAL A 289 -6.33 -21.75 -1.12
C VAL A 289 -6.32 -20.40 -1.85
N PRO A 290 -6.31 -20.39 -3.20
CA PRO A 290 -6.22 -19.16 -3.99
C PRO A 290 -7.32 -18.11 -3.69
N SER A 291 -8.54 -18.53 -3.36
CA SER A 291 -9.63 -17.61 -3.00
C SER A 291 -9.34 -16.76 -1.76
N GLN A 292 -8.55 -17.26 -0.80
CA GLN A 292 -8.15 -16.49 0.38
C GLN A 292 -7.25 -15.29 0.05
N LEU A 293 -6.59 -15.29 -1.11
CA LEU A 293 -5.77 -14.19 -1.56
C LEU A 293 -6.60 -12.91 -1.74
N LEU A 294 -7.81 -13.04 -2.30
CA LEU A 294 -8.73 -11.92 -2.50
C LEU A 294 -9.20 -11.30 -1.19
N GLU A 295 -9.23 -12.08 -0.10
CA GLU A 295 -9.61 -11.61 1.23
C GLU A 295 -8.45 -10.94 1.98
N ARG A 296 -7.23 -11.46 1.78
CA ARG A 296 -6.08 -11.12 2.63
C ARG A 296 -5.24 -9.96 2.11
N ARG A 297 -5.12 -9.79 0.80
CA ARG A 297 -4.21 -8.80 0.21
C ARG A 297 -4.80 -7.40 0.25
N PRO A 298 -4.12 -6.46 0.90
CA PRO A 298 -4.62 -5.10 1.02
C PRO A 298 -4.57 -4.34 -0.30
N ASP A 299 -3.62 -4.64 -1.20
CA ASP A 299 -3.54 -4.02 -2.52
C ASP A 299 -4.72 -4.42 -3.43
N ILE A 300 -5.21 -5.66 -3.31
CA ILE A 300 -6.43 -6.12 -4.00
C ILE A 300 -7.65 -5.37 -3.46
N ALA A 301 -7.76 -5.25 -2.13
CA ALA A 301 -8.85 -4.51 -1.50
C ALA A 301 -8.84 -3.02 -1.91
N ALA A 302 -7.66 -2.38 -1.91
CA ALA A 302 -7.53 -1.00 -2.37
C ALA A 302 -8.00 -0.82 -3.82
N ALA A 303 -7.60 -1.73 -4.72
CA ALA A 303 -8.01 -1.69 -6.11
C ALA A 303 -9.53 -1.87 -6.27
N GLU A 304 -10.16 -2.77 -5.51
CA GLU A 304 -11.62 -2.97 -5.50
C GLU A 304 -12.36 -1.72 -5.03
N ARG A 305 -11.89 -1.07 -3.94
CA ARG A 305 -12.46 0.18 -3.42
C ARG A 305 -12.35 1.32 -4.44
N ARG A 306 -11.29 1.39 -5.25
CA ARG A 306 -11.18 2.36 -6.34
C ARG A 306 -12.22 2.12 -7.45
N VAL A 307 -12.54 0.87 -7.75
CA VAL A 307 -13.67 0.54 -8.66
C VAL A 307 -14.98 1.04 -8.08
N ALA A 308 -15.23 0.86 -6.78
CA ALA A 308 -16.41 1.38 -6.11
C ALA A 308 -16.49 2.91 -6.16
N ALA A 309 -15.36 3.60 -5.96
CA ALA A 309 -15.28 5.05 -6.09
C ALA A 309 -15.60 5.54 -7.51
N ALA A 310 -15.05 4.86 -8.53
CA ALA A 310 -15.35 5.17 -9.93
C ALA A 310 -16.83 4.90 -10.29
N ASN A 311 -17.46 3.86 -9.70
CA ASN A 311 -18.89 3.63 -9.84
C ASN A 311 -19.71 4.80 -9.27
N ALA A 312 -19.32 5.34 -8.10
CA ALA A 312 -19.97 6.51 -7.50
C ALA A 312 -19.85 7.76 -8.39
N GLN A 313 -18.71 7.95 -9.06
CA GLN A 313 -18.54 9.05 -10.03
C GLN A 313 -19.47 8.94 -11.24
N ILE A 314 -19.86 7.72 -11.67
CA ILE A 314 -20.91 7.54 -12.68
C ILE A 314 -22.25 8.09 -12.17
N GLY A 315 -22.61 7.82 -10.91
CA GLY A 315 -23.80 8.36 -10.27
C GLY A 315 -23.81 9.89 -10.26
N GLU A 316 -22.71 10.50 -9.81
CA GLU A 316 -22.51 11.94 -9.81
C GLU A 316 -22.65 12.56 -11.21
N ALA A 317 -22.01 11.95 -12.24
CA ALA A 317 -22.11 12.39 -13.62
C ALA A 317 -23.54 12.24 -14.21
N ARG A 318 -24.30 11.24 -13.76
CA ARG A 318 -25.74 11.07 -14.11
C ARG A 318 -26.60 12.12 -13.43
N ALA A 319 -26.35 12.43 -12.15
CA ALA A 319 -27.09 13.44 -11.41
C ALA A 319 -27.05 14.80 -12.11
N ALA A 320 -25.96 15.15 -12.79
CA ALA A 320 -25.82 16.39 -13.56
C ALA A 320 -26.79 16.55 -14.75
N PHE A 321 -27.54 15.51 -15.12
CA PHE A 321 -28.62 15.61 -16.13
C PHE A 321 -29.94 16.09 -15.55
N PHE A 322 -30.10 16.07 -14.23
CA PHE A 322 -31.29 16.55 -13.53
C PHE A 322 -31.12 18.03 -13.13
N PRO A 323 -32.23 18.74 -12.90
CA PRO A 323 -32.18 20.12 -12.41
C PRO A 323 -31.65 20.21 -10.98
N ASP A 324 -30.82 21.19 -10.68
CA ASP A 324 -30.37 21.51 -9.33
C ASP A 324 -31.47 22.29 -8.58
N LEU A 325 -31.84 21.82 -7.39
CA LEU A 325 -32.71 22.52 -6.46
C LEU A 325 -31.86 23.26 -5.43
N VAL A 326 -31.90 24.58 -5.46
CA VAL A 326 -31.16 25.39 -4.49
C VAL A 326 -32.13 26.17 -3.63
N LEU A 327 -32.04 26.06 -2.32
CA LEU A 327 -32.76 26.87 -1.36
C LEU A 327 -31.83 28.01 -0.89
N SER A 328 -32.28 29.25 -1.13
CA SER A 328 -31.53 30.43 -0.74
C SER A 328 -32.32 31.28 0.26
N ALA A 329 -31.63 31.77 1.27
CA ALA A 329 -32.14 32.74 2.23
C ALA A 329 -31.11 33.84 2.46
N SER A 330 -31.59 35.08 2.53
CA SER A 330 -30.75 36.21 2.94
C SER A 330 -31.51 37.16 3.85
N ALA A 331 -30.78 37.77 4.79
CA ALA A 331 -31.34 38.83 5.64
C ALA A 331 -30.21 39.79 6.04
N GLY A 332 -30.58 41.03 6.21
CA GLY A 332 -29.57 42.04 6.58
C GLY A 332 -30.13 43.44 6.64
N LEU A 333 -29.26 44.41 6.66
CA LEU A 333 -29.53 45.82 6.65
C LEU A 333 -28.92 46.45 5.39
N GLU A 334 -29.70 47.22 4.64
CA GLU A 334 -29.26 47.90 3.41
C GLU A 334 -29.72 49.36 3.41
N SER A 335 -28.88 50.29 3.06
CA SER A 335 -29.20 51.70 2.99
C SER A 335 -28.34 52.49 1.99
N GLY A 336 -28.96 53.38 1.25
CA GLY A 336 -28.24 54.37 0.41
C GLY A 336 -27.51 55.46 1.21
N PHE A 337 -27.74 55.53 2.52
CA PHE A 337 -27.14 56.50 3.43
C PHE A 337 -26.43 55.81 4.58
N PHE A 338 -25.28 56.35 4.97
CA PHE A 338 -24.48 55.75 6.04
C PHE A 338 -25.12 55.86 7.44
N MET A 339 -25.73 57.00 7.80
CA MET A 339 -26.25 57.19 9.17
C MET A 339 -27.47 56.32 9.54
N PRO A 340 -28.51 56.10 8.70
CA PRO A 340 -29.60 55.18 9.06
C PRO A 340 -29.32 53.70 8.74
N TRP A 341 -28.13 53.34 8.30
CA TRP A 341 -27.79 51.99 7.81
C TRP A 341 -28.13 50.87 8.80
N LEU A 342 -27.70 51.00 10.06
CA LEU A 342 -27.90 50.00 11.10
C LEU A 342 -29.23 50.20 11.89
N THR A 343 -30.30 50.53 11.21
CA THR A 343 -31.61 50.76 11.81
C THR A 343 -32.69 49.81 11.25
N ALA A 344 -33.75 49.58 11.99
CA ALA A 344 -34.84 48.68 11.60
C ALA A 344 -35.46 48.99 10.22
N PRO A 345 -35.63 50.25 9.78
CA PRO A 345 -36.16 50.55 8.43
C PRO A 345 -35.26 50.06 7.29
N SER A 346 -33.98 49.76 7.56
CA SER A 346 -33.00 49.26 6.58
C SER A 346 -33.06 47.73 6.45
N LEU A 347 -33.90 47.04 7.22
CA LEU A 347 -34.01 45.57 7.20
C LEU A 347 -34.51 45.07 5.85
N PHE A 348 -33.80 44.16 5.26
CA PHE A 348 -34.28 43.38 4.12
C PHE A 348 -34.18 41.86 4.43
N TRP A 349 -34.99 41.07 3.76
CA TRP A 349 -34.87 39.64 3.75
C TRP A 349 -35.39 39.06 2.42
N SER A 350 -34.86 37.90 2.06
CA SER A 350 -35.28 37.15 0.89
C SER A 350 -35.23 35.67 1.23
N LEU A 351 -36.19 34.88 0.80
CA LEU A 351 -36.22 33.42 0.92
C LEU A 351 -36.88 32.86 -0.35
N GLY A 352 -36.23 31.87 -0.98
CA GLY A 352 -36.80 31.25 -2.16
C GLY A 352 -36.10 29.98 -2.59
N PRO A 353 -36.87 28.99 -3.09
CA PRO A 353 -36.34 27.90 -3.86
C PRO A 353 -36.04 28.37 -5.29
N GLN A 354 -34.93 27.85 -5.85
CA GLN A 354 -34.59 28.01 -7.25
C GLN A 354 -34.32 26.62 -7.86
N LEU A 355 -34.99 26.32 -8.97
CA LEU A 355 -34.78 25.10 -9.74
C LEU A 355 -34.13 25.48 -11.07
N VAL A 356 -32.90 25.02 -11.30
CA VAL A 356 -32.12 25.34 -12.49
C VAL A 356 -31.75 24.05 -13.21
N GLY A 357 -32.19 23.92 -14.46
CA GLY A 357 -31.84 22.81 -15.34
C GLY A 357 -31.14 23.31 -16.62
N THR A 358 -30.05 22.69 -16.97
CA THR A 358 -29.32 23.00 -18.22
C THR A 358 -30.01 22.31 -19.40
N LEU A 359 -30.58 23.05 -20.32
CA LEU A 359 -31.26 22.49 -21.49
C LEU A 359 -30.29 22.13 -22.62
N PHE A 360 -29.26 22.94 -22.82
CA PHE A 360 -28.26 22.72 -23.87
C PHE A 360 -26.85 23.12 -23.37
N ASP A 361 -25.88 22.23 -23.56
CA ASP A 361 -24.49 22.39 -23.12
C ASP A 361 -23.46 21.97 -24.17
N GLY A 362 -23.88 21.75 -25.42
CA GLY A 362 -23.01 21.30 -26.50
C GLY A 362 -22.47 19.86 -26.30
N GLY A 363 -23.13 19.05 -25.46
CA GLY A 363 -22.75 17.66 -25.21
C GLY A 363 -21.75 17.47 -24.05
N ARG A 364 -21.47 18.51 -23.25
CA ARG A 364 -20.50 18.44 -22.14
C ARG A 364 -20.88 17.36 -21.13
N ARG A 365 -22.12 17.31 -20.63
CA ARG A 365 -22.58 16.29 -19.66
C ARG A 365 -22.45 14.87 -20.22
N SER A 366 -22.81 14.66 -21.49
CA SER A 366 -22.66 13.36 -22.14
C SER A 366 -21.18 12.96 -22.27
N ALA A 367 -20.27 13.90 -22.51
CA ALA A 367 -18.84 13.64 -22.54
C ALA A 367 -18.31 13.30 -21.13
N THR A 368 -18.74 14.03 -20.09
CA THR A 368 -18.38 13.73 -18.71
C THR A 368 -18.86 12.33 -18.30
N LEU A 369 -20.10 11.96 -18.60
CA LEU A 369 -20.62 10.62 -18.31
C LEU A 369 -19.86 9.52 -19.05
N ARG A 370 -19.52 9.71 -20.32
CA ARG A 370 -18.66 8.75 -21.06
C ARG A 370 -17.27 8.64 -20.43
N GLY A 371 -16.72 9.78 -19.97
CA GLY A 371 -15.44 9.79 -19.25
C GLY A 371 -15.49 8.99 -17.96
N ALA A 372 -16.56 9.16 -17.15
CA ALA A 372 -16.77 8.39 -15.93
C ALA A 372 -16.91 6.87 -16.18
N HIS A 373 -17.62 6.47 -17.23
CA HIS A 373 -17.70 5.06 -17.64
C HIS A 373 -16.32 4.50 -18.06
N ALA A 374 -15.57 5.25 -18.86
CA ALA A 374 -14.24 4.82 -19.29
C ALA A 374 -13.26 4.72 -18.09
N GLN A 375 -13.39 5.62 -17.10
CA GLN A 375 -12.61 5.54 -15.87
C GLN A 375 -12.98 4.28 -15.07
N TYR A 376 -14.28 3.99 -14.91
CA TYR A 376 -14.73 2.75 -14.26
C TYR A 376 -14.17 1.50 -14.96
N ASP A 377 -14.23 1.43 -16.29
CA ASP A 377 -13.67 0.32 -17.06
C ASP A 377 -12.15 0.19 -16.84
N GLY A 378 -11.46 1.33 -16.73
CA GLY A 378 -10.03 1.39 -16.42
C GLY A 378 -9.72 0.83 -15.01
N GLU A 379 -10.50 1.22 -13.99
CA GLU A 379 -10.33 0.69 -12.62
C GLU A 379 -10.66 -0.81 -12.54
N VAL A 380 -11.66 -1.30 -13.26
CA VAL A 380 -11.96 -2.74 -13.37
C VAL A 380 -10.78 -3.50 -13.98
N ALA A 381 -10.18 -2.97 -15.03
CA ALA A 381 -8.99 -3.58 -15.63
C ALA A 381 -7.79 -3.56 -14.68
N GLY A 382 -7.58 -2.45 -13.96
CA GLY A 382 -6.56 -2.31 -12.91
C GLY A 382 -6.75 -3.33 -11.78
N TYR A 383 -7.96 -3.48 -11.27
CA TYR A 383 -8.29 -4.49 -10.25
C TYR A 383 -7.96 -5.91 -10.74
N ARG A 384 -8.38 -6.27 -11.96
CA ARG A 384 -8.09 -7.58 -12.54
C ARG A 384 -6.59 -7.82 -12.69
N GLN A 385 -5.85 -6.81 -13.13
CA GLN A 385 -4.39 -6.89 -13.24
C GLN A 385 -3.73 -7.09 -11.88
N THR A 386 -4.17 -6.39 -10.84
CA THR A 386 -3.67 -6.56 -9.46
C THR A 386 -3.87 -7.99 -8.96
N VAL A 387 -5.07 -8.57 -9.21
CA VAL A 387 -5.36 -9.97 -8.85
C VAL A 387 -4.46 -10.94 -9.62
N LEU A 388 -4.29 -10.77 -10.92
CA LEU A 388 -3.42 -11.63 -11.73
C LEU A 388 -1.96 -11.56 -11.26
N SER A 389 -1.47 -10.36 -10.97
CA SER A 389 -0.11 -10.16 -10.44
C SER A 389 0.05 -10.78 -9.06
N ALA A 390 -1.00 -10.77 -8.23
CA ALA A 390 -0.98 -11.40 -6.93
C ALA A 390 -0.85 -12.94 -7.04
N PHE A 391 -1.60 -13.57 -7.94
CA PHE A 391 -1.45 -15.01 -8.21
C PHE A 391 -0.05 -15.35 -8.76
N GLN A 392 0.43 -14.58 -9.73
CA GLN A 392 1.78 -14.74 -10.26
C GLN A 392 2.83 -14.70 -9.14
N GLN A 393 2.77 -13.70 -8.24
CA GLN A 393 3.74 -13.58 -7.14
C GLN A 393 3.74 -14.80 -6.21
N VAL A 394 2.59 -15.40 -5.92
CA VAL A 394 2.54 -16.62 -5.10
C VAL A 394 3.16 -17.79 -5.83
N GLU A 395 2.79 -18.01 -7.10
CA GLU A 395 3.34 -19.12 -7.91
C GLU A 395 4.86 -19.00 -8.10
N ASP A 396 5.36 -17.75 -8.33
CA ASP A 396 6.79 -17.49 -8.47
C ASP A 396 7.56 -17.89 -7.19
N GLN A 397 7.02 -17.54 -6.00
CA GLN A 397 7.69 -17.88 -4.73
C GLN A 397 7.59 -19.38 -4.41
N LEU A 398 6.47 -20.03 -4.69
CA LEU A 398 6.33 -21.47 -4.51
C LEU A 398 7.30 -22.24 -5.41
N SER A 399 7.37 -21.87 -6.68
CA SER A 399 8.32 -22.46 -7.65
C SER A 399 9.77 -22.21 -7.23
N ALA A 400 10.09 -21.00 -6.75
CA ALA A 400 11.44 -20.68 -6.26
C ALA A 400 11.82 -21.54 -5.04
N LEU A 401 10.92 -21.70 -4.07
CA LEU A 401 11.17 -22.51 -2.88
C LEU A 401 11.41 -23.99 -3.20
N ASP A 402 10.65 -24.57 -4.13
CA ASP A 402 10.83 -25.97 -4.58
C ASP A 402 12.17 -26.16 -5.30
N ALA A 403 12.46 -25.26 -6.27
CA ALA A 403 13.74 -25.29 -6.99
C ALA A 403 14.94 -25.11 -6.04
N LEU A 404 14.90 -24.13 -5.14
CA LEU A 404 15.95 -23.86 -4.17
C LEU A 404 16.12 -24.99 -3.14
N ALA A 405 15.07 -25.73 -2.79
CA ALA A 405 15.19 -26.91 -1.95
C ALA A 405 16.00 -28.01 -2.64
N SER A 406 15.76 -28.22 -3.93
CA SER A 406 16.48 -29.19 -4.77
C SER A 406 17.93 -28.75 -4.99
N GLU A 407 18.16 -27.45 -5.27
CA GLU A 407 19.49 -26.84 -5.39
C GLU A 407 20.29 -27.03 -4.09
N ALA A 408 19.71 -26.73 -2.92
CA ALA A 408 20.36 -26.86 -1.63
C ALA A 408 20.84 -28.28 -1.36
N ALA A 409 19.99 -29.30 -1.67
CA ALA A 409 20.37 -30.69 -1.50
C ALA A 409 21.53 -31.11 -2.42
N SER A 410 21.58 -30.61 -3.64
CA SER A 410 22.68 -30.86 -4.58
C SER A 410 23.96 -30.12 -4.19
N GLN A 411 23.83 -28.85 -3.80
CA GLN A 411 24.93 -28.00 -3.38
C GLN A 411 25.59 -28.51 -2.10
N GLN A 412 24.80 -29.05 -1.14
CA GLN A 412 25.38 -29.67 0.06
C GLN A 412 26.28 -30.85 -0.29
N ARG A 413 25.84 -31.73 -1.19
CA ARG A 413 26.68 -32.86 -1.65
C ARG A 413 27.96 -32.38 -2.36
N ALA A 414 27.85 -31.33 -3.18
CA ALA A 414 29.02 -30.73 -3.85
C ALA A 414 30.01 -30.11 -2.84
N THR A 415 29.50 -29.41 -1.83
CA THR A 415 30.27 -28.80 -0.75
C THR A 415 31.03 -29.88 0.05
N ASP A 416 30.36 -30.97 0.41
CA ASP A 416 30.97 -32.09 1.16
C ASP A 416 32.07 -32.79 0.32
N ALA A 417 31.79 -33.01 -0.96
CA ALA A 417 32.79 -33.60 -1.88
C ALA A 417 33.99 -32.68 -2.12
N ALA A 418 33.78 -31.37 -2.26
CA ALA A 418 34.83 -30.40 -2.42
C ALA A 418 35.71 -30.28 -1.16
N ALA A 419 35.12 -30.29 0.02
CA ALA A 419 35.82 -30.29 1.30
C ALA A 419 36.69 -31.56 1.48
N LEU A 420 36.14 -32.73 1.10
CA LEU A 420 36.88 -33.97 1.10
C LEU A 420 38.05 -33.93 0.11
N SER A 421 37.81 -33.45 -1.12
CA SER A 421 38.84 -33.30 -2.15
C SER A 421 39.97 -32.40 -1.67
N LEU A 422 39.65 -31.23 -1.10
CA LEU A 422 40.64 -30.31 -0.54
C LEU A 422 41.51 -31.00 0.53
N ARG A 423 40.89 -31.70 1.48
CA ARG A 423 41.60 -32.43 2.54
C ARG A 423 42.57 -33.48 1.97
N LEU A 424 42.09 -34.28 1.01
CA LEU A 424 42.89 -35.31 0.40
C LEU A 424 44.05 -34.73 -0.42
N THR A 425 43.83 -33.68 -1.20
CA THR A 425 44.84 -32.98 -2.01
C THR A 425 45.88 -32.32 -1.12
N THR A 426 45.46 -31.67 -0.02
CA THR A 426 46.41 -31.11 0.96
C THR A 426 47.31 -32.18 1.59
N ASN A 427 46.76 -33.35 1.95
CA ASN A 427 47.55 -34.48 2.47
C ASN A 427 48.55 -35.01 1.44
N ARG A 428 48.15 -35.12 0.18
CA ARG A 428 49.03 -35.52 -0.92
C ARG A 428 50.14 -34.51 -1.17
N PHE A 429 49.87 -33.22 -1.09
CA PHE A 429 50.87 -32.14 -1.19
C PHE A 429 51.87 -32.24 -0.04
N ASN A 430 51.42 -32.42 1.19
CA ASN A 430 52.29 -32.58 2.36
C ASN A 430 53.17 -33.83 2.26
N ALA A 431 52.73 -34.85 1.53
CA ALA A 431 53.50 -36.06 1.22
C ALA A 431 54.42 -35.91 -0.02
N GLY A 432 54.45 -34.74 -0.66
CA GLY A 432 55.23 -34.45 -1.87
C GLY A 432 54.68 -35.09 -3.15
N ALA A 433 53.44 -35.58 -3.18
CA ALA A 433 52.87 -36.35 -4.29
C ALA A 433 52.17 -35.51 -5.34
N VAL A 434 51.86 -34.24 -5.07
CA VAL A 434 51.21 -33.29 -5.99
C VAL A 434 51.80 -31.89 -5.82
N SER A 435 51.55 -30.99 -6.79
CA SER A 435 51.99 -29.61 -6.76
C SER A 435 51.11 -28.74 -5.86
N TYR A 436 51.60 -27.56 -5.46
CA TYR A 436 50.78 -26.58 -4.73
C TYR A 436 49.62 -26.03 -5.57
N LEU A 437 49.77 -26.00 -6.89
CA LEU A 437 48.69 -25.62 -7.81
C LEU A 437 47.46 -26.52 -7.64
N ASP A 438 47.64 -27.84 -7.39
CA ASP A 438 46.54 -28.76 -7.15
C ASP A 438 45.79 -28.38 -5.85
N VAL A 439 46.55 -27.94 -4.81
CA VAL A 439 45.95 -27.45 -3.54
C VAL A 439 45.16 -26.17 -3.76
N VAL A 440 45.73 -25.17 -4.47
CA VAL A 440 45.03 -23.91 -4.79
C VAL A 440 43.75 -24.17 -5.57
N THR A 441 43.81 -25.08 -6.54
CA THR A 441 42.61 -25.46 -7.31
C THR A 441 41.53 -26.08 -6.39
N ALA A 442 41.89 -26.99 -5.52
CA ALA A 442 40.96 -27.61 -4.57
C ALA A 442 40.41 -26.61 -3.53
N GLN A 443 41.23 -25.67 -3.07
CA GLN A 443 40.85 -24.57 -2.18
C GLN A 443 39.81 -23.68 -2.82
N THR A 444 40.06 -23.25 -4.06
CA THR A 444 39.13 -22.39 -4.82
C THR A 444 37.79 -23.08 -5.02
N ILE A 445 37.77 -24.36 -5.39
CA ILE A 445 36.54 -25.16 -5.56
C ILE A 445 35.79 -25.28 -4.23
N ALA A 446 36.48 -25.57 -3.13
CA ALA A 446 35.85 -25.71 -1.82
C ALA A 446 35.23 -24.39 -1.31
N LEU A 447 35.96 -23.28 -1.44
CA LEU A 447 35.48 -21.95 -1.07
C LEU A 447 34.26 -21.55 -1.90
N THR A 448 34.31 -21.73 -3.23
CA THR A 448 33.20 -21.40 -4.13
C THR A 448 31.95 -22.21 -3.78
N ASN A 449 32.07 -23.54 -3.56
CA ASN A 449 30.92 -24.38 -3.21
C ASN A 449 30.35 -23.99 -1.84
N ARG A 450 31.19 -23.62 -0.87
CA ARG A 450 30.70 -23.18 0.43
C ARG A 450 29.94 -21.88 0.36
N ARG A 451 30.48 -20.87 -0.34
CA ARG A 451 29.79 -19.60 -0.57
C ARG A 451 28.45 -19.79 -1.30
N GLN A 452 28.43 -20.66 -2.32
CA GLN A 452 27.20 -21.00 -3.05
C GLN A 452 26.13 -21.62 -2.15
N ALA A 453 26.54 -22.50 -1.21
CA ALA A 453 25.60 -23.08 -0.24
C ALA A 453 24.99 -22.02 0.69
N ASP A 454 25.80 -21.07 1.17
CA ASP A 454 25.35 -19.98 2.02
C ASP A 454 24.41 -19.02 1.24
N GLU A 455 24.71 -18.75 -0.03
CA GLU A 455 23.85 -17.93 -0.92
C GLU A 455 22.49 -18.61 -1.20
N ILE A 456 22.47 -19.92 -1.47
CA ILE A 456 21.22 -20.67 -1.67
C ILE A 456 20.39 -20.63 -0.38
N ALA A 457 20.99 -20.74 0.79
CA ALA A 457 20.29 -20.65 2.06
C ALA A 457 19.64 -19.27 2.26
N ALA A 458 20.34 -18.17 1.92
CA ALA A 458 19.82 -16.82 1.96
C ALA A 458 18.63 -16.65 0.98
N ARG A 459 18.78 -17.07 -0.27
CA ARG A 459 17.72 -17.01 -1.29
C ARG A 459 16.47 -17.79 -0.87
N ARG A 460 16.60 -18.89 -0.12
CA ARG A 460 15.46 -19.61 0.44
C ARG A 460 14.73 -18.78 1.51
N MET A 461 15.45 -18.07 2.36
CA MET A 461 14.84 -17.13 3.34
C MET A 461 14.12 -15.99 2.64
N GLU A 462 14.75 -15.37 1.65
CA GLU A 462 14.14 -14.29 0.84
C GLU A 462 12.87 -14.76 0.12
N ALA A 463 12.88 -15.95 -0.47
CA ALA A 463 11.71 -16.54 -1.11
C ALA A 463 10.59 -16.84 -0.08
N SER A 464 10.93 -17.23 1.15
CA SER A 464 9.97 -17.40 2.25
C SER A 464 9.33 -16.09 2.67
N VAL A 465 10.13 -15.01 2.80
CA VAL A 465 9.62 -13.65 3.04
C VAL A 465 8.71 -13.21 1.89
N GLY A 466 9.16 -13.45 0.64
CA GLY A 466 8.40 -13.15 -0.56
C GLY A 466 7.04 -13.87 -0.61
N LEU A 467 7.01 -15.14 -0.21
CA LEU A 467 5.76 -15.92 -0.13
C LEU A 467 4.81 -15.35 0.93
N LEU A 468 5.30 -15.05 2.14
CA LEU A 468 4.49 -14.43 3.20
C LEU A 468 3.91 -13.08 2.75
N LYS A 469 4.73 -12.24 2.11
CA LYS A 469 4.27 -10.97 1.50
C LYS A 469 3.21 -11.23 0.43
N ALA A 470 3.44 -12.17 -0.47
CA ALA A 470 2.52 -12.50 -1.57
C ALA A 470 1.17 -13.05 -1.06
N LEU A 471 1.16 -13.75 0.06
CA LEU A 471 -0.05 -14.24 0.75
C LEU A 471 -0.76 -13.15 1.57
N GLY A 472 -0.26 -11.93 1.60
CA GLY A 472 -0.86 -10.80 2.31
C GLY A 472 -0.44 -10.66 3.78
N GLY A 473 0.59 -11.37 4.24
CA GLY A 473 1.01 -11.39 5.64
C GLY A 473 0.01 -12.13 6.56
N GLY A 474 0.15 -11.94 7.87
CA GLY A 474 -0.87 -12.38 8.84
C GLY A 474 -0.94 -13.88 9.13
N TRP A 475 0.11 -14.64 8.80
CA TRP A 475 0.22 -16.05 9.16
C TRP A 475 0.97 -16.22 10.48
N HIS A 476 0.42 -17.07 11.40
CA HIS A 476 1.09 -17.47 12.65
C HIS A 476 1.30 -18.97 12.65
N ALA A 477 2.50 -19.40 12.99
CA ALA A 477 2.76 -20.82 13.24
C ALA A 477 1.85 -21.33 14.38
N GLY A 478 0.95 -22.27 14.09
CA GLY A 478 0.01 -22.83 15.07
C GLY A 478 -1.37 -22.18 15.13
N ALA A 479 -1.67 -21.17 14.32
CA ALA A 479 -3.04 -20.71 14.16
C ALA A 479 -3.81 -21.67 13.26
N ASP A 480 -4.73 -22.41 13.85
CA ASP A 480 -5.70 -23.24 13.12
C ASP A 480 -6.50 -22.33 12.18
N ILE A 481 -6.48 -22.59 10.88
CA ILE A 481 -7.16 -21.78 9.85
C ILE A 481 -8.67 -21.66 10.16
N THR A 482 -9.22 -22.58 10.94
CA THR A 482 -10.60 -22.60 11.42
C THR A 482 -10.91 -21.59 12.52
N ALA A 483 -9.93 -21.20 13.35
CA ALA A 483 -10.13 -20.24 14.44
C ALA A 483 -10.25 -18.79 13.94
N TRP A 484 -9.63 -18.47 12.80
CA TRP A 484 -9.67 -17.15 12.19
C TRP A 484 -11.04 -16.84 11.54
N ALA A 485 -11.70 -17.85 10.96
CA ALA A 485 -13.06 -17.72 10.41
C ALA A 485 -14.15 -17.53 11.49
N ALA A 486 -13.88 -17.92 12.73
CA ALA A 486 -14.83 -17.81 13.85
C ALA A 486 -14.76 -16.47 14.61
N GLY A 487 -13.67 -15.68 14.43
CA GLY A 487 -13.43 -14.43 15.16
C GLY A 487 -14.18 -13.20 14.64
N SER A 488 -14.76 -13.23 13.43
CA SER A 488 -15.45 -12.08 12.82
C SER A 488 -16.92 -11.90 13.25
N GLY A 489 -17.38 -12.66 14.23
CA GLY A 489 -18.78 -12.68 14.69
C GLY A 489 -19.10 -11.92 15.98
N THR A 490 -18.23 -11.05 16.49
CA THR A 490 -18.55 -10.32 17.74
C THR A 490 -19.18 -8.97 17.42
N ALA A 491 -20.50 -8.93 17.51
CA ALA A 491 -21.36 -7.75 17.42
C ALA A 491 -20.88 -6.61 18.33
N ILE A 492 -20.78 -5.41 17.75
CA ILE A 492 -20.70 -4.16 18.48
C ILE A 492 -22.01 -3.99 19.28
N LYS A 493 -21.96 -4.20 20.59
CA LYS A 493 -23.01 -3.75 21.51
C LYS A 493 -22.88 -2.25 21.67
N THR A 494 -23.80 -1.50 21.07
CA THR A 494 -24.07 -0.12 21.42
C THR A 494 -24.49 -0.06 22.89
N GLN A 495 -23.67 0.49 23.77
CA GLN A 495 -24.13 0.98 25.06
C GLN A 495 -24.62 2.41 24.87
N GLY A 496 -25.97 2.57 24.99
CA GLY A 496 -26.60 3.86 25.23
C GLY A 496 -26.54 4.18 26.73
N SER A 497 -26.19 5.37 27.00
CA SER A 497 -26.70 6.26 28.05
C SER A 497 -26.09 7.65 27.87
#